data_66803b32c50fad5e477fa7ef47fbb7b3
#
_entry.id   66803b32c50fad5e477fa7ef47fbb7b3
#
_cell.length_a   1.000
_cell.length_b   1.000
_cell.length_c   1.000
_cell.angle_alpha   90.00
_cell.angle_beta   90.00
_cell.angle_gamma   90.00
#
_symmetry.space_group_name_H-M   'P 1'
#
loop_
_entity.id
_entity.type
_entity.pdbx_description
1 polymer ?
#
loop_
_entity_poly.entity_id
_entity_poly.type
_entity_poly.pdbx_seq_one_letter_code
_entity_poly.pdbx_strand_id
1 'polypeptide(L)'
;MNICLLTETQSGCYKWRGAIPAKYLSRRGHTVQIFSKQARSYEAPDVLVLYRAHYPEAVKVVEWCRKNNIRIVFDTDDALDLVPPENLNYKAVQTRLPLYETLLRAADAVTTTTEALASHLRRWNPNVTVFPNSIDPDEWTSQPRSSEVRVGWTGSPTHFADLAVALDAIREVQKKHPFQFVLQGICTESSLDEMVAVLRARFGQPLFDTPLGRSIKHFMDKLRGIRYEFHPNVPIDQHPQKVCDLKLDIGIAPLLDDPFNRHKSCIKYYEYAMSGAVTLASHVLPYSTEVPNTAKNNRESWKRKLEELLQADRTALCREQRSWVMTHRNIEKNVELWEQVFAGDQGSALPMELVSSPVEAY
;
A
#
# COMPACT_ATOMS: atom_id res chain seq x y z
N MET A 1 -19.75 15.87 12.40
CA MET A 1 -19.97 16.04 10.95
C MET A 1 -20.58 14.78 10.38
N ASN A 2 -21.42 14.93 9.35
CA ASN A 2 -21.88 13.85 8.48
C ASN A 2 -20.90 13.74 7.31
N ILE A 3 -20.17 12.64 7.24
CA ILE A 3 -19.13 12.38 6.25
C ILE A 3 -19.62 11.31 5.30
N CYS A 4 -19.64 11.60 4.00
CA CYS A 4 -19.95 10.63 2.96
C CYS A 4 -18.66 10.24 2.23
N LEU A 5 -18.28 8.97 2.29
CA LEU A 5 -17.15 8.43 1.53
C LEU A 5 -17.68 7.66 0.33
N LEU A 6 -17.31 8.10 -0.86
CA LEU A 6 -17.68 7.47 -2.13
C LEU A 6 -16.48 6.72 -2.71
N THR A 7 -16.64 5.41 -2.91
CA THR A 7 -15.60 4.53 -3.48
C THR A 7 -16.16 3.62 -4.56
N GLU A 8 -15.37 3.27 -5.54
CA GLU A 8 -15.76 2.25 -6.54
C GLU A 8 -15.55 0.83 -6.03
N THR A 9 -14.50 0.61 -5.26
CA THR A 9 -14.07 -0.72 -4.78
C THR A 9 -13.60 -0.66 -3.34
N GLN A 10 -13.86 -1.73 -2.62
CA GLN A 10 -13.30 -1.95 -1.27
C GLN A 10 -12.03 -2.81 -1.36
N SER A 11 -11.03 -2.29 -2.06
CA SER A 11 -9.71 -2.92 -2.23
C SER A 11 -8.81 -2.75 -1.00
N GLY A 12 -7.58 -3.33 -1.05
CA GLY A 12 -6.58 -3.16 -0.01
C GLY A 12 -6.29 -1.69 0.33
N CYS A 13 -6.13 -0.85 -0.69
CA CYS A 13 -5.91 0.58 -0.50
C CYS A 13 -7.09 1.28 0.20
N TYR A 14 -8.33 0.89 -0.11
CA TYR A 14 -9.51 1.40 0.58
C TYR A 14 -9.47 1.15 2.09
N LYS A 15 -8.92 0.02 2.53
CA LYS A 15 -8.78 -0.25 3.97
C LYS A 15 -8.00 0.86 4.67
N TRP A 16 -6.87 1.28 4.10
CA TRP A 16 -5.98 2.29 4.67
C TRP A 16 -6.53 3.71 4.59
N ARG A 17 -7.25 4.03 3.51
CA ARG A 17 -7.72 5.40 3.23
C ARG A 17 -9.19 5.63 3.55
N GLY A 18 -9.96 4.58 3.65
CA GLY A 18 -11.41 4.66 3.88
C GLY A 18 -11.84 3.96 5.17
N ALA A 19 -11.68 2.62 5.26
CA ALA A 19 -12.27 1.85 6.35
C ALA A 19 -11.66 2.18 7.73
N ILE A 20 -10.32 2.23 7.83
CA ILE A 20 -9.64 2.55 9.09
C ILE A 20 -9.96 3.99 9.53
N PRO A 21 -9.77 5.04 8.70
CA PRO A 21 -10.19 6.39 9.09
C PRO A 21 -11.67 6.49 9.47
N ALA A 22 -12.58 5.86 8.72
CA ALA A 22 -14.01 5.89 9.01
C ALA A 22 -14.34 5.32 10.40
N LYS A 23 -13.72 4.19 10.77
CA LYS A 23 -13.85 3.57 12.09
C LYS A 23 -13.48 4.54 13.20
N TYR A 24 -12.36 5.24 13.07
CA TYR A 24 -11.85 6.14 14.10
C TYR A 24 -12.57 7.50 14.12
N LEU A 25 -12.96 8.04 12.97
CA LEU A 25 -13.83 9.20 12.91
C LEU A 25 -15.18 8.94 13.58
N SER A 26 -15.75 7.74 13.38
CA SER A 26 -16.99 7.35 14.06
C SER A 26 -16.82 7.25 15.59
N ARG A 27 -15.69 6.74 16.08
CA ARG A 27 -15.35 6.73 17.52
C ARG A 27 -15.25 8.14 18.11
N ARG A 28 -14.94 9.14 17.30
CA ARG A 28 -14.85 10.55 17.69
C ARG A 28 -16.19 11.33 17.53
N GLY A 29 -17.27 10.61 17.24
CA GLY A 29 -18.62 11.17 17.19
C GLY A 29 -19.06 11.73 15.83
N HIS A 30 -18.32 11.41 14.75
CA HIS A 30 -18.78 11.73 13.39
C HIS A 30 -19.69 10.60 12.86
N THR A 31 -20.67 10.97 12.04
CA THR A 31 -21.46 10.01 11.25
C THR A 31 -20.73 9.78 9.93
N VAL A 32 -20.22 8.54 9.71
CA VAL A 32 -19.51 8.21 8.47
C VAL A 32 -20.33 7.20 7.68
N GLN A 33 -20.71 7.57 6.48
CA GLN A 33 -21.44 6.71 5.54
C GLN A 33 -20.54 6.38 4.36
N ILE A 34 -20.45 5.09 4.00
CA ILE A 34 -19.62 4.61 2.89
C ILE A 34 -20.54 4.10 1.80
N PHE A 35 -20.42 4.70 0.62
CA PHE A 35 -21.21 4.33 -0.54
C PHE A 35 -20.34 3.81 -1.67
N SER A 36 -20.83 2.74 -2.31
CA SER A 36 -20.36 2.37 -3.65
C SER A 36 -21.00 3.31 -4.69
N LYS A 37 -20.45 3.34 -5.91
CA LYS A 37 -21.01 4.09 -7.04
C LYS A 37 -22.49 3.83 -7.36
N GLN A 38 -23.07 2.79 -6.78
CA GLN A 38 -24.48 2.41 -6.98
C GLN A 38 -25.43 2.96 -5.91
N ALA A 39 -24.96 3.74 -4.96
CA ALA A 39 -25.81 4.37 -3.95
C ALA A 39 -26.86 5.29 -4.61
N ARG A 40 -28.14 5.11 -4.27
CA ARG A 40 -29.25 5.81 -4.92
C ARG A 40 -29.82 6.99 -4.14
N SER A 41 -29.58 7.07 -2.84
CA SER A 41 -29.97 8.22 -2.01
C SER A 41 -29.10 8.29 -0.75
N TYR A 42 -28.79 9.48 -0.31
CA TYR A 42 -28.13 9.78 0.96
C TYR A 42 -28.59 11.14 1.44
N GLU A 43 -28.62 11.31 2.75
CA GLU A 43 -28.80 12.64 3.34
C GLU A 43 -27.62 13.52 2.92
N ALA A 44 -27.87 14.82 2.77
CA ALA A 44 -26.81 15.75 2.40
C ALA A 44 -25.70 15.73 3.46
N PRO A 45 -24.47 15.33 3.12
CA PRO A 45 -23.36 15.31 4.08
C PRO A 45 -22.78 16.72 4.25
N ASP A 46 -22.03 16.93 5.33
CA ASP A 46 -21.19 18.12 5.49
C ASP A 46 -19.99 18.07 4.55
N VAL A 47 -19.46 16.87 4.32
CA VAL A 47 -18.32 16.63 3.43
C VAL A 47 -18.46 15.35 2.62
N LEU A 48 -18.17 15.44 1.33
CA LEU A 48 -18.01 14.31 0.42
C LEU A 48 -16.54 13.98 0.26
N VAL A 49 -16.16 12.74 0.56
CA VAL A 49 -14.81 12.21 0.29
C VAL A 49 -14.86 11.30 -0.92
N LEU A 50 -14.16 11.66 -1.98
CA LEU A 50 -14.01 10.88 -3.22
C LEU A 50 -12.73 10.05 -3.13
N TYR A 51 -12.84 8.78 -2.78
CA TYR A 51 -11.68 7.91 -2.72
C TYR A 51 -11.36 7.32 -4.09
N ARG A 52 -10.21 7.71 -4.68
CA ARG A 52 -9.71 7.28 -6.00
C ARG A 52 -10.81 7.28 -7.08
N ALA A 53 -11.75 8.23 -6.99
CA ALA A 53 -12.86 8.29 -7.94
C ALA A 53 -12.34 8.65 -9.34
N HIS A 54 -12.73 7.86 -10.32
CA HIS A 54 -12.37 8.04 -11.74
C HIS A 54 -13.44 7.43 -12.65
N TYR A 55 -14.72 7.62 -12.30
CA TYR A 55 -15.88 7.09 -13.02
C TYR A 55 -16.94 8.19 -13.22
N PRO A 56 -17.79 8.09 -14.27
CA PRO A 56 -18.69 9.18 -14.69
C PRO A 56 -19.73 9.60 -13.64
N GLU A 57 -20.20 8.65 -12.82
CA GLU A 57 -21.19 8.94 -11.77
C GLU A 57 -20.63 9.91 -10.72
N ALA A 58 -19.34 9.84 -10.41
CA ALA A 58 -18.69 10.75 -9.45
C ALA A 58 -18.74 12.21 -9.91
N VAL A 59 -18.70 12.47 -11.23
CA VAL A 59 -18.85 13.83 -11.76
C VAL A 59 -20.21 14.41 -11.41
N LYS A 60 -21.29 13.63 -11.60
CA LYS A 60 -22.65 14.05 -11.26
C LYS A 60 -22.82 14.33 -9.77
N VAL A 61 -22.17 13.52 -8.93
CA VAL A 61 -22.17 13.73 -7.47
C VAL A 61 -21.46 15.02 -7.10
N VAL A 62 -20.30 15.30 -7.72
CA VAL A 62 -19.56 16.56 -7.55
C VAL A 62 -20.42 17.78 -7.94
N GLU A 63 -21.07 17.71 -9.11
CA GLU A 63 -21.98 18.80 -9.55
C GLU A 63 -23.13 19.05 -8.56
N TRP A 64 -23.71 17.99 -8.02
CA TRP A 64 -24.74 18.08 -7.00
C TRP A 64 -24.20 18.67 -5.69
N CYS A 65 -23.03 18.25 -5.21
CA CYS A 65 -22.38 18.79 -4.02
C CYS A 65 -22.10 20.29 -4.18
N ARG A 66 -21.61 20.73 -5.34
CA ARG A 66 -21.37 22.16 -5.65
C ARG A 66 -22.63 23.00 -5.56
N LYS A 67 -23.76 22.49 -6.10
CA LYS A 67 -25.07 23.18 -6.03
C LYS A 67 -25.61 23.30 -4.60
N ASN A 68 -25.21 22.40 -3.70
CA ASN A 68 -25.68 22.35 -2.31
C ASN A 68 -24.62 22.85 -1.31
N ASN A 69 -23.52 23.48 -1.77
CA ASN A 69 -22.42 23.99 -0.94
C ASN A 69 -21.79 22.91 -0.02
N ILE A 70 -21.75 21.65 -0.48
CA ILE A 70 -21.13 20.54 0.24
C ILE A 70 -19.64 20.54 -0.09
N ARG A 71 -18.80 20.45 0.95
CA ARG A 71 -17.35 20.37 0.79
C ARG A 71 -16.94 19.06 0.10
N ILE A 72 -15.99 19.15 -0.82
CA ILE A 72 -15.49 18.01 -1.61
C ILE A 72 -14.01 17.80 -1.31
N VAL A 73 -13.67 16.62 -0.80
CA VAL A 73 -12.27 16.18 -0.60
C VAL A 73 -11.99 15.00 -1.52
N PHE A 74 -10.89 15.06 -2.27
CA PHE A 74 -10.44 13.94 -3.08
C PHE A 74 -9.28 13.22 -2.39
N ASP A 75 -9.41 11.92 -2.15
CA ASP A 75 -8.36 11.11 -1.53
C ASP A 75 -7.75 10.14 -2.54
N THR A 76 -6.42 10.09 -2.60
CA THR A 76 -5.68 9.13 -3.43
C THR A 76 -4.34 8.76 -2.80
N ASP A 77 -3.97 7.49 -2.91
CA ASP A 77 -2.74 6.92 -2.39
C ASP A 77 -1.73 6.48 -3.48
N ASP A 78 -2.11 6.64 -4.76
CA ASP A 78 -1.27 6.33 -5.91
C ASP A 78 -1.30 7.45 -6.95
N ALA A 79 -0.19 7.64 -7.67
CA ALA A 79 -0.08 8.47 -8.89
C ALA A 79 -0.66 7.69 -10.09
N LEU A 80 -1.99 7.70 -10.27
CA LEU A 80 -2.66 6.85 -11.27
C LEU A 80 -2.21 7.11 -12.70
N ASP A 81 -1.79 8.34 -13.02
CA ASP A 81 -1.24 8.71 -14.33
C ASP A 81 0.14 8.11 -14.62
N LEU A 82 0.85 7.63 -13.58
CA LEU A 82 2.17 7.02 -13.69
C LEU A 82 2.13 5.48 -13.62
N VAL A 83 0.95 4.87 -13.56
CA VAL A 83 0.81 3.40 -13.55
C VAL A 83 1.50 2.80 -14.77
N PRO A 84 2.48 1.88 -14.59
CA PRO A 84 3.25 1.34 -15.71
C PRO A 84 2.48 0.27 -16.50
N PRO A 85 2.83 0.04 -17.78
CA PRO A 85 2.15 -0.94 -18.65
C PRO A 85 2.20 -2.39 -18.15
N GLU A 86 3.15 -2.73 -17.27
CA GLU A 86 3.28 -4.03 -16.61
C GLU A 86 2.23 -4.25 -15.52
N ASN A 87 1.58 -3.18 -15.07
CA ASN A 87 0.55 -3.29 -14.04
C ASN A 87 -0.75 -3.88 -14.60
N LEU A 88 -1.33 -4.81 -13.86
CA LEU A 88 -2.58 -5.49 -14.24
C LEU A 88 -3.73 -4.51 -14.53
N ASN A 89 -3.74 -3.36 -13.86
CA ASN A 89 -4.80 -2.35 -13.95
C ASN A 89 -4.52 -1.25 -14.99
N TYR A 90 -3.37 -1.28 -15.68
CA TYR A 90 -2.92 -0.21 -16.58
C TYR A 90 -4.00 0.26 -17.56
N LYS A 91 -4.56 -0.67 -18.36
CA LYS A 91 -5.57 -0.32 -19.38
C LYS A 91 -6.82 0.35 -18.77
N ALA A 92 -7.31 -0.19 -17.67
CA ALA A 92 -8.49 0.35 -16.98
C ALA A 92 -8.24 1.75 -16.41
N VAL A 93 -7.06 1.98 -15.84
CA VAL A 93 -6.66 3.28 -15.31
C VAL A 93 -6.50 4.30 -16.45
N GLN A 94 -5.77 3.97 -17.52
CA GLN A 94 -5.53 4.88 -18.64
C GLN A 94 -6.82 5.36 -19.30
N THR A 95 -7.80 4.47 -19.46
CA THR A 95 -9.11 4.83 -20.04
C THR A 95 -9.87 5.88 -19.21
N ARG A 96 -9.64 5.91 -17.89
CA ARG A 96 -10.39 6.74 -16.94
C ARG A 96 -9.60 7.94 -16.43
N LEU A 97 -8.35 8.09 -16.85
CA LEU A 97 -7.45 9.14 -16.40
C LEU A 97 -8.01 10.56 -16.56
N PRO A 98 -8.69 10.93 -17.68
CA PRO A 98 -9.31 12.26 -17.82
C PRO A 98 -10.34 12.57 -16.72
N LEU A 99 -11.10 11.55 -16.28
CA LEU A 99 -12.06 11.73 -15.18
C LEU A 99 -11.36 11.92 -13.83
N TYR A 100 -10.29 11.18 -13.58
CA TYR A 100 -9.45 11.34 -12.40
C TYR A 100 -8.92 12.78 -12.29
N GLU A 101 -8.34 13.31 -13.34
CA GLU A 101 -7.83 14.68 -13.39
C GLU A 101 -8.95 15.73 -13.18
N THR A 102 -10.10 15.53 -13.81
CA THR A 102 -11.26 16.42 -13.67
C THR A 102 -11.73 16.48 -12.21
N LEU A 103 -11.82 15.35 -11.54
CA LEU A 103 -12.29 15.26 -10.16
C LEU A 103 -11.26 15.82 -9.17
N LEU A 104 -9.96 15.61 -9.41
CA LEU A 104 -8.88 16.24 -8.63
C LEU A 104 -8.97 17.78 -8.68
N ARG A 105 -9.15 18.36 -9.88
CA ARG A 105 -9.28 19.80 -10.06
C ARG A 105 -10.57 20.37 -9.44
N ALA A 106 -11.63 19.57 -9.40
CA ALA A 106 -12.92 19.96 -8.87
C ALA A 106 -13.00 19.89 -7.34
N ALA A 107 -12.09 19.21 -6.66
CA ALA A 107 -12.10 19.08 -5.21
C ALA A 107 -11.66 20.40 -4.51
N ASP A 108 -12.23 20.67 -3.31
CA ASP A 108 -11.83 21.78 -2.47
C ASP A 108 -10.49 21.53 -1.78
N ALA A 109 -10.20 20.25 -1.51
CA ALA A 109 -8.92 19.79 -1.00
C ALA A 109 -8.62 18.37 -1.52
N VAL A 110 -7.34 18.04 -1.57
CA VAL A 110 -6.85 16.69 -1.90
C VAL A 110 -6.08 16.15 -0.70
N THR A 111 -6.30 14.88 -0.36
CA THR A 111 -5.52 14.17 0.65
C THR A 111 -4.75 13.02 0.03
N THR A 112 -3.53 12.81 0.51
CA THR A 112 -2.65 11.77 -0.02
C THR A 112 -1.69 11.23 1.05
N THR A 113 -0.81 10.31 0.67
CA THR A 113 -0.03 9.49 1.63
C THR A 113 1.40 9.95 1.86
N THR A 114 2.02 10.60 0.88
CA THR A 114 3.44 10.98 0.91
C THR A 114 3.66 12.36 0.31
N GLU A 115 4.73 13.05 0.72
CA GLU A 115 5.07 14.35 0.15
C GLU A 115 5.47 14.25 -1.33
N ALA A 116 6.09 13.14 -1.73
CA ALA A 116 6.38 12.88 -3.14
C ALA A 116 5.10 12.88 -3.99
N LEU A 117 4.05 12.18 -3.51
CA LEU A 117 2.75 12.16 -4.18
C LEU A 117 2.04 13.51 -4.11
N ALA A 118 2.11 14.20 -2.96
CA ALA A 118 1.53 15.54 -2.81
C ALA A 118 2.13 16.53 -3.80
N SER A 119 3.46 16.56 -3.91
CA SER A 119 4.16 17.42 -4.89
C SER A 119 3.73 17.13 -6.32
N HIS A 120 3.51 15.85 -6.66
CA HIS A 120 3.01 15.44 -7.96
C HIS A 120 1.57 15.90 -8.23
N LEU A 121 0.69 15.81 -7.23
CA LEU A 121 -0.74 16.16 -7.33
C LEU A 121 -0.98 17.67 -7.35
N ARG A 122 -0.09 18.50 -6.77
CA ARG A 122 -0.21 19.96 -6.74
C ARG A 122 -0.31 20.59 -8.13
N ARG A 123 0.08 19.90 -9.19
CA ARG A 123 -0.12 20.35 -10.58
C ARG A 123 -1.61 20.41 -11.00
N TRP A 124 -2.47 19.65 -10.33
CA TRP A 124 -3.91 19.64 -10.59
C TRP A 124 -4.72 20.39 -9.54
N ASN A 125 -4.28 20.34 -8.27
CA ASN A 125 -4.95 21.02 -7.17
C ASN A 125 -3.89 21.55 -6.19
N PRO A 126 -3.84 22.87 -5.91
CA PRO A 126 -2.83 23.45 -5.00
C PRO A 126 -3.05 23.04 -3.53
N ASN A 127 -4.28 22.67 -3.16
CA ASN A 127 -4.69 22.37 -1.79
C ASN A 127 -4.48 20.86 -1.49
N VAL A 128 -3.24 20.41 -1.46
CA VAL A 128 -2.90 19.00 -1.18
C VAL A 128 -2.30 18.86 0.20
N THR A 129 -2.90 18.01 1.03
CA THR A 129 -2.43 17.69 2.39
C THR A 129 -2.00 16.23 2.47
N VAL A 130 -0.88 15.97 3.14
CA VAL A 130 -0.36 14.62 3.35
C VAL A 130 -0.93 14.03 4.62
N PHE A 131 -1.60 12.90 4.51
CA PHE A 131 -2.00 12.02 5.61
C PHE A 131 -1.34 10.66 5.40
N PRO A 132 -0.26 10.36 6.12
CA PRO A 132 0.38 9.05 6.00
C PRO A 132 -0.61 7.92 6.29
N ASN A 133 -0.47 6.80 5.59
CA ASN A 133 -1.21 5.60 5.95
C ASN A 133 -0.91 5.24 7.41
N SER A 134 -1.95 4.90 8.14
CA SER A 134 -1.86 4.64 9.58
C SER A 134 -2.44 3.28 9.93
N ILE A 135 -1.79 2.59 10.85
CA ILE A 135 -2.18 1.28 11.36
C ILE A 135 -3.35 1.43 12.34
N ASP A 136 -4.32 0.53 12.24
CA ASP A 136 -5.25 0.22 13.32
C ASP A 136 -4.58 -0.81 14.24
N PRO A 137 -4.12 -0.43 15.44
CA PRO A 137 -3.38 -1.34 16.31
C PRO A 137 -4.20 -2.55 16.79
N ASP A 138 -5.53 -2.43 16.82
CA ASP A 138 -6.43 -3.50 17.29
C ASP A 138 -6.44 -4.72 16.34
N GLU A 139 -5.99 -4.54 15.08
CA GLU A 139 -6.03 -5.60 14.07
C GLU A 139 -4.80 -6.53 14.08
N TRP A 140 -3.77 -6.23 14.88
CA TRP A 140 -2.47 -6.89 14.81
C TRP A 140 -2.13 -7.65 16.09
N THR A 141 -2.26 -8.96 16.06
CA THR A 141 -1.89 -9.86 17.16
C THR A 141 -0.63 -10.63 16.79
N SER A 142 0.53 -10.20 17.30
CA SER A 142 1.79 -10.90 17.04
C SER A 142 1.73 -12.34 17.53
N GLN A 143 2.26 -13.26 16.71
CA GLN A 143 2.31 -14.69 17.01
C GLN A 143 3.72 -15.08 17.50
N PRO A 144 3.85 -16.13 18.33
CA PRO A 144 5.16 -16.71 18.64
C PRO A 144 5.89 -17.13 17.36
N ARG A 145 7.18 -16.90 17.30
CA ARG A 145 8.01 -17.27 16.15
C ARG A 145 7.98 -18.77 15.88
N SER A 146 8.24 -19.15 14.64
CA SER A 146 8.48 -20.54 14.25
C SER A 146 9.86 -21.03 14.75
N SER A 147 10.07 -22.32 14.83
CA SER A 147 11.40 -22.92 15.06
C SER A 147 12.32 -22.77 13.84
N GLU A 148 11.76 -22.73 12.64
CA GLU A 148 12.48 -22.44 11.38
C GLU A 148 12.39 -20.96 11.06
N VAL A 149 13.51 -20.35 10.62
CA VAL A 149 13.54 -18.97 10.18
C VAL A 149 12.68 -18.80 8.93
N ARG A 150 11.81 -17.79 8.93
CA ARG A 150 10.86 -17.51 7.84
C ARG A 150 11.13 -16.14 7.24
N VAL A 151 11.53 -16.12 5.98
CA VAL A 151 11.70 -14.90 5.18
C VAL A 151 10.56 -14.85 4.19
N GLY A 152 9.81 -13.73 4.12
CA GLY A 152 8.63 -13.76 3.27
C GLY A 152 8.23 -12.41 2.69
N TRP A 153 7.33 -12.49 1.74
CA TRP A 153 6.67 -11.36 1.11
C TRP A 153 5.16 -11.52 1.14
N THR A 154 4.47 -10.44 1.44
CA THR A 154 3.00 -10.34 1.39
C THR A 154 2.57 -9.21 0.47
N GLY A 155 1.49 -9.36 -0.27
CA GLY A 155 1.03 -8.28 -1.15
C GLY A 155 -0.04 -8.71 -2.15
N SER A 156 -0.12 -7.99 -3.28
CA SER A 156 -1.13 -8.17 -4.31
C SER A 156 -0.53 -8.55 -5.68
N PRO A 157 -1.35 -9.03 -6.64
CA PRO A 157 -0.90 -9.46 -7.97
C PRO A 157 -0.28 -8.38 -8.87
N THR A 158 0.04 -7.21 -8.34
CA THR A 158 0.61 -6.09 -9.12
C THR A 158 2.13 -5.96 -8.96
N HIS A 159 2.79 -6.86 -8.19
CA HIS A 159 4.18 -6.71 -7.76
C HIS A 159 5.16 -7.76 -8.32
N PHE A 160 4.86 -8.39 -9.46
CA PHE A 160 5.75 -9.41 -10.05
C PHE A 160 7.15 -8.86 -10.36
N ALA A 161 7.21 -7.67 -10.97
CA ALA A 161 8.47 -7.02 -11.33
C ALA A 161 9.27 -6.59 -10.08
N ASP A 162 8.59 -6.07 -9.08
CA ASP A 162 9.20 -5.66 -7.81
C ASP A 162 9.83 -6.86 -7.10
N LEU A 163 9.10 -7.96 -6.98
CA LEU A 163 9.58 -9.18 -6.33
C LEU A 163 10.82 -9.75 -7.01
N ALA A 164 10.89 -9.71 -8.32
CA ALA A 164 12.01 -10.22 -9.11
C ALA A 164 13.36 -9.60 -8.73
N VAL A 165 13.36 -8.38 -8.16
CA VAL A 165 14.56 -7.66 -7.70
C VAL A 165 15.35 -8.45 -6.65
N ALA A 166 14.66 -9.14 -5.72
CA ALA A 166 15.29 -9.81 -4.58
C ALA A 166 15.58 -11.31 -4.83
N LEU A 167 14.93 -11.95 -5.81
CA LEU A 167 14.89 -13.42 -5.89
C LEU A 167 16.26 -14.08 -6.14
N ASP A 168 17.17 -13.46 -6.90
CA ASP A 168 18.50 -14.02 -7.10
C ASP A 168 19.30 -14.05 -5.79
N ALA A 169 19.21 -13.00 -4.99
CA ALA A 169 19.84 -12.96 -3.67
C ALA A 169 19.24 -13.99 -2.73
N ILE A 170 17.90 -14.10 -2.69
CA ILE A 170 17.19 -15.09 -1.87
C ILE A 170 17.67 -16.51 -2.22
N ARG A 171 17.77 -16.85 -3.52
CA ARG A 171 18.25 -18.14 -3.99
C ARG A 171 19.67 -18.45 -3.51
N GLU A 172 20.58 -17.48 -3.57
CA GLU A 172 21.96 -17.66 -3.14
C GLU A 172 22.08 -17.79 -1.62
N VAL A 173 21.36 -16.94 -0.87
CA VAL A 173 21.39 -16.97 0.61
C VAL A 173 20.75 -18.27 1.13
N GLN A 174 19.63 -18.72 0.55
CA GLN A 174 18.96 -19.94 0.97
C GLN A 174 19.84 -21.21 0.82
N LYS A 175 20.79 -21.21 -0.13
CA LYS A 175 21.76 -22.32 -0.28
C LYS A 175 22.74 -22.42 0.89
N LYS A 176 23.05 -21.29 1.56
CA LYS A 176 24.04 -21.20 2.64
C LYS A 176 23.38 -21.18 4.02
N HIS A 177 22.25 -20.52 4.11
CA HIS A 177 21.51 -20.30 5.35
C HIS A 177 20.10 -20.85 5.17
N PRO A 178 19.78 -22.04 5.70
CA PRO A 178 18.44 -22.63 5.57
C PRO A 178 17.37 -21.71 6.19
N PHE A 179 16.35 -21.37 5.40
CA PHE A 179 15.14 -20.68 5.84
C PHE A 179 13.97 -21.06 4.91
N GLN A 180 12.75 -20.95 5.42
CA GLN A 180 11.55 -21.05 4.61
C GLN A 180 11.28 -19.72 3.92
N PHE A 181 11.24 -19.70 2.58
CA PHE A 181 10.75 -18.53 1.84
C PHE A 181 9.24 -18.59 1.71
N VAL A 182 8.54 -17.53 2.06
CA VAL A 182 7.07 -17.46 2.09
C VAL A 182 6.57 -16.42 1.11
N LEU A 183 5.66 -16.81 0.23
CA LEU A 183 4.96 -15.92 -0.69
C LEU A 183 3.46 -15.91 -0.37
N GLN A 184 2.89 -14.74 -0.07
CA GLN A 184 1.47 -14.59 0.21
C GLN A 184 0.84 -13.51 -0.65
N GLY A 185 -0.28 -13.81 -1.30
CA GLY A 185 -1.17 -12.85 -1.94
C GLY A 185 -0.79 -12.43 -3.35
N ILE A 186 0.30 -12.99 -3.93
CA ILE A 186 0.72 -12.66 -5.32
C ILE A 186 -0.33 -13.08 -6.36
N CYS A 187 -1.25 -13.96 -6.01
CA CYS A 187 -2.43 -14.31 -6.79
C CYS A 187 -3.55 -14.84 -5.88
N THR A 188 -4.74 -15.03 -6.45
CA THR A 188 -5.92 -15.58 -5.78
C THR A 188 -6.05 -17.09 -5.93
N GLU A 189 -5.37 -17.65 -6.92
CA GLU A 189 -5.36 -19.07 -7.23
C GLU A 189 -4.57 -19.86 -6.17
N SER A 190 -4.79 -21.16 -6.13
CA SER A 190 -4.15 -22.05 -5.16
C SER A 190 -2.66 -22.29 -5.45
N SER A 191 -2.24 -22.02 -6.70
CA SER A 191 -0.84 -22.12 -7.13
C SER A 191 -0.50 -21.08 -8.19
N LEU A 192 0.82 -20.83 -8.37
CA LEU A 192 1.30 -19.93 -9.42
C LEU A 192 1.08 -20.49 -10.82
N ASP A 193 1.11 -21.81 -10.99
CA ASP A 193 0.84 -22.45 -12.29
C ASP A 193 -0.63 -22.31 -12.68
N GLU A 194 -1.53 -22.46 -11.74
CA GLU A 194 -2.96 -22.18 -11.92
C GLU A 194 -3.22 -20.72 -12.30
N MET A 195 -2.57 -19.77 -11.60
CA MET A 195 -2.61 -18.36 -11.98
C MET A 195 -2.19 -18.14 -13.44
N VAL A 196 -1.07 -18.72 -13.86
CA VAL A 196 -0.61 -18.58 -15.26
C VAL A 196 -1.64 -19.17 -16.23
N ALA A 197 -2.26 -20.32 -15.90
CA ALA A 197 -3.32 -20.90 -16.72
C ALA A 197 -4.55 -20.00 -16.85
N VAL A 198 -5.02 -19.42 -15.75
CA VAL A 198 -6.14 -18.45 -15.72
C VAL A 198 -5.82 -17.21 -16.54
N LEU A 199 -4.63 -16.64 -16.39
CA LEU A 199 -4.21 -15.47 -17.16
C LEU A 199 -4.08 -15.77 -18.66
N ARG A 200 -3.59 -16.95 -19.03
CA ARG A 200 -3.57 -17.41 -20.44
C ARG A 200 -4.97 -17.56 -21.02
N ALA A 201 -5.90 -18.11 -20.25
CA ALA A 201 -7.30 -18.21 -20.68
C ALA A 201 -7.93 -16.83 -20.86
N ARG A 202 -7.60 -15.87 -20.00
CA ARG A 202 -8.15 -14.49 -20.03
C ARG A 202 -7.55 -13.62 -21.15
N PHE A 203 -6.24 -13.70 -21.40
CA PHE A 203 -5.51 -12.80 -22.30
C PHE A 203 -5.11 -13.47 -23.65
N GLY A 204 -5.38 -14.77 -23.80
CA GLY A 204 -5.03 -15.54 -24.99
C GLY A 204 -3.54 -15.89 -25.11
N GLN A 205 -3.15 -16.48 -26.23
CA GLN A 205 -1.79 -16.95 -26.49
C GLN A 205 -0.70 -15.86 -26.42
N PRO A 206 -0.93 -14.60 -26.81
CA PRO A 206 0.10 -13.56 -26.72
C PRO A 206 0.29 -12.98 -25.30
N LEU A 207 -0.18 -13.64 -24.22
CA LEU A 207 0.02 -13.13 -22.84
C LEU A 207 1.48 -12.73 -22.61
N PHE A 208 2.42 -13.60 -22.93
CA PHE A 208 3.85 -13.35 -22.66
C PHE A 208 4.51 -12.33 -23.60
N ASP A 209 3.80 -11.90 -24.65
CA ASP A 209 4.23 -10.80 -25.52
C ASP A 209 3.79 -9.43 -24.96
N THR A 210 2.89 -9.42 -23.98
CA THR A 210 2.49 -8.20 -23.28
C THR A 210 3.52 -7.80 -22.22
N PRO A 211 3.61 -6.50 -21.83
CA PRO A 211 4.46 -6.06 -20.73
C PRO A 211 4.19 -6.83 -19.43
N LEU A 212 2.92 -6.99 -19.06
CA LEU A 212 2.50 -7.77 -17.88
C LEU A 212 2.98 -9.23 -17.97
N GLY A 213 2.75 -9.89 -19.09
CA GLY A 213 3.13 -11.28 -19.26
C GLY A 213 4.64 -11.51 -19.24
N ARG A 214 5.42 -10.57 -19.81
CA ARG A 214 6.90 -10.61 -19.69
C ARG A 214 7.35 -10.46 -18.23
N SER A 215 6.70 -9.58 -17.46
CA SER A 215 6.98 -9.40 -16.03
C SER A 215 6.68 -10.67 -15.23
N ILE A 216 5.53 -11.30 -15.47
CA ILE A 216 5.16 -12.59 -14.85
C ILE A 216 6.16 -13.68 -15.21
N LYS A 217 6.51 -13.81 -16.50
CA LYS A 217 7.50 -14.78 -16.96
C LYS A 217 8.85 -14.58 -16.29
N HIS A 218 9.33 -13.35 -16.23
CA HIS A 218 10.58 -12.98 -15.57
C HIS A 218 10.57 -13.38 -14.09
N PHE A 219 9.48 -13.04 -13.38
CA PHE A 219 9.30 -13.44 -11.98
C PHE A 219 9.36 -14.98 -11.82
N MET A 220 8.62 -15.74 -12.65
CA MET A 220 8.60 -17.19 -12.59
C MET A 220 9.97 -17.81 -12.88
N ASP A 221 10.71 -17.27 -13.86
CA ASP A 221 12.07 -17.71 -14.18
C ASP A 221 13.03 -17.45 -13.00
N LYS A 222 12.92 -16.29 -12.34
CA LYS A 222 13.68 -15.93 -11.14
C LYS A 222 13.34 -16.78 -9.93
N LEU A 223 12.11 -17.25 -9.79
CA LEU A 223 11.66 -18.07 -8.66
C LEU A 223 12.19 -19.50 -8.75
N ARG A 224 12.58 -19.99 -9.94
CA ARG A 224 13.13 -21.33 -10.12
C ARG A 224 14.35 -21.59 -9.23
N GLY A 225 14.34 -22.74 -8.56
CA GLY A 225 15.40 -23.15 -7.64
C GLY A 225 15.35 -22.51 -6.26
N ILE A 226 14.33 -21.74 -5.95
CA ILE A 226 14.01 -21.27 -4.59
C ILE A 226 13.01 -22.27 -3.99
N ARG A 227 13.26 -22.75 -2.79
CA ARG A 227 12.28 -23.50 -2.00
C ARG A 227 11.36 -22.51 -1.32
N TYR A 228 10.08 -22.52 -1.64
CA TYR A 228 9.09 -21.59 -1.09
C TYR A 228 7.80 -22.29 -0.65
N GLU A 229 7.11 -21.64 0.29
CA GLU A 229 5.74 -21.91 0.71
C GLU A 229 4.84 -20.86 0.11
N PHE A 230 3.72 -21.28 -0.48
CA PHE A 230 2.80 -20.36 -1.13
C PHE A 230 1.46 -20.26 -0.39
N HIS A 231 0.96 -19.05 -0.24
CA HIS A 231 -0.37 -18.76 0.28
C HIS A 231 -1.13 -17.83 -0.69
N PRO A 232 -2.35 -18.20 -1.10
CA PRO A 232 -3.17 -17.33 -1.93
C PRO A 232 -3.55 -16.05 -1.19
N ASN A 233 -4.09 -15.08 -1.94
CA ASN A 233 -4.64 -13.87 -1.37
C ASN A 233 -5.84 -14.19 -0.48
N VAL A 234 -6.04 -13.36 0.55
CA VAL A 234 -7.18 -13.44 1.46
C VAL A 234 -8.02 -12.17 1.38
N PRO A 235 -9.28 -12.18 1.81
CA PRO A 235 -10.07 -10.97 2.00
C PRO A 235 -9.32 -9.93 2.84
N ILE A 236 -9.50 -8.65 2.52
CA ILE A 236 -8.69 -7.57 3.09
C ILE A 236 -8.86 -7.40 4.61
N ASP A 237 -10.00 -7.73 5.14
CA ASP A 237 -10.29 -7.77 6.57
C ASP A 237 -9.52 -8.86 7.31
N GLN A 238 -9.19 -9.96 6.63
CA GLN A 238 -8.39 -11.08 7.17
C GLN A 238 -6.89 -10.88 6.98
N HIS A 239 -6.46 -9.88 6.17
CA HIS A 239 -5.06 -9.68 5.82
C HIS A 239 -4.14 -9.46 7.03
N PRO A 240 -4.46 -8.62 8.03
CA PRO A 240 -3.60 -8.43 9.20
C PRO A 240 -3.35 -9.73 9.97
N GLN A 241 -4.41 -10.48 10.23
CA GLN A 241 -4.29 -11.78 10.91
C GLN A 241 -3.47 -12.76 10.07
N LYS A 242 -3.71 -12.81 8.74
CA LYS A 242 -2.93 -13.67 7.84
C LYS A 242 -1.44 -13.35 7.88
N VAL A 243 -1.06 -12.07 7.85
CA VAL A 243 0.35 -11.66 7.95
C VAL A 243 0.96 -12.10 9.28
N CYS A 244 0.23 -11.97 10.39
CA CYS A 244 0.67 -12.46 11.70
C CYS A 244 0.86 -13.99 11.71
N ASP A 245 -0.07 -14.75 11.11
CA ASP A 245 -0.06 -16.22 11.08
C ASP A 245 1.08 -16.79 10.23
N LEU A 246 1.61 -16.02 9.29
CA LEU A 246 2.80 -16.41 8.53
C LEU A 246 4.06 -16.48 9.40
N LYS A 247 4.08 -15.85 10.57
CA LYS A 247 5.17 -15.87 11.55
C LYS A 247 6.53 -15.54 10.93
N LEU A 248 6.55 -14.51 10.08
CA LEU A 248 7.78 -14.09 9.41
C LEU A 248 8.80 -13.55 10.41
N ASP A 249 10.05 -13.93 10.27
CA ASP A 249 11.19 -13.31 10.95
C ASP A 249 11.68 -12.07 10.20
N ILE A 250 11.68 -12.17 8.87
CA ILE A 250 12.08 -11.08 7.97
C ILE A 250 11.02 -10.94 6.88
N GLY A 251 10.41 -9.76 6.81
CA GLY A 251 9.52 -9.36 5.73
C GLY A 251 10.29 -8.60 4.66
N ILE A 252 10.26 -9.06 3.41
CA ILE A 252 10.93 -8.36 2.31
C ILE A 252 9.96 -7.41 1.59
N ALA A 253 10.44 -6.22 1.26
CA ALA A 253 9.70 -5.21 0.53
C ALA A 253 10.53 -4.68 -0.67
N PRO A 254 10.81 -5.55 -1.66
CA PRO A 254 11.47 -5.11 -2.88
C PRO A 254 10.54 -4.20 -3.68
N LEU A 255 11.12 -3.17 -4.30
CA LEU A 255 10.41 -2.18 -5.08
C LEU A 255 11.31 -1.68 -6.20
N LEU A 256 10.82 -1.64 -7.44
CA LEU A 256 11.55 -1.03 -8.56
C LEU A 256 11.63 0.48 -8.37
N ASP A 257 12.75 1.05 -8.80
CA ASP A 257 12.95 2.50 -8.80
C ASP A 257 12.38 3.10 -10.10
N ASP A 258 11.07 3.32 -10.11
CA ASP A 258 10.35 3.92 -11.22
C ASP A 258 9.44 5.07 -10.75
N PRO A 259 8.95 5.93 -11.67
CA PRO A 259 8.12 7.08 -11.30
C PRO A 259 6.85 6.72 -10.49
N PHE A 260 6.19 5.61 -10.79
CA PHE A 260 4.99 5.19 -10.07
C PHE A 260 5.32 4.77 -8.63
N ASN A 261 6.34 3.94 -8.47
CA ASN A 261 6.73 3.40 -7.17
C ASN A 261 7.30 4.46 -6.21
N ARG A 262 7.98 5.49 -6.73
CA ARG A 262 8.50 6.61 -5.91
C ARG A 262 7.42 7.41 -5.18
N HIS A 263 6.16 7.30 -5.63
CA HIS A 263 5.01 7.99 -5.02
C HIS A 263 4.21 7.12 -4.04
N LYS A 264 4.58 5.85 -3.86
CA LYS A 264 3.92 4.93 -2.92
C LYS A 264 4.23 5.26 -1.45
N SER A 265 3.56 4.55 -0.54
CA SER A 265 3.80 4.60 0.90
C SER A 265 4.44 3.31 1.43
N CYS A 266 4.93 3.35 2.68
CA CYS A 266 5.65 2.24 3.31
C CYS A 266 4.75 1.20 3.98
N ILE A 267 3.56 0.90 3.44
CA ILE A 267 2.57 0.00 4.08
C ILE A 267 3.19 -1.32 4.51
N LYS A 268 4.00 -1.97 3.66
CA LYS A 268 4.65 -3.25 4.02
C LYS A 268 5.55 -3.15 5.25
N TYR A 269 6.22 -2.01 5.42
CA TYR A 269 7.01 -1.75 6.62
C TYR A 269 6.13 -1.73 7.87
N TYR A 270 5.00 -1.06 7.80
CA TYR A 270 4.07 -0.96 8.93
C TYR A 270 3.47 -2.33 9.27
N GLU A 271 3.03 -3.07 8.26
CA GLU A 271 2.46 -4.42 8.42
C GLU A 271 3.47 -5.39 9.04
N TYR A 272 4.70 -5.42 8.53
CA TYR A 272 5.76 -6.29 9.05
C TYR A 272 6.15 -5.91 10.48
N ALA A 273 6.32 -4.63 10.78
CA ALA A 273 6.60 -4.15 12.12
C ALA A 273 5.51 -4.59 13.11
N MET A 274 4.24 -4.51 12.72
CA MET A 274 3.11 -4.91 13.57
C MET A 274 2.97 -6.42 13.71
N SER A 275 3.32 -7.21 12.70
CA SER A 275 3.30 -8.67 12.77
C SER A 275 4.49 -9.28 13.50
N GLY A 276 5.53 -8.49 13.83
CA GLY A 276 6.74 -8.95 14.52
C GLY A 276 7.86 -9.40 13.57
N ALA A 277 7.82 -9.01 12.29
CA ALA A 277 8.89 -9.25 11.33
C ALA A 277 9.82 -8.04 11.17
N VAL A 278 11.12 -8.27 11.00
CA VAL A 278 12.06 -7.23 10.58
C VAL A 278 11.88 -6.95 9.10
N THR A 279 11.80 -5.69 8.71
CA THR A 279 11.67 -5.33 7.30
C THR A 279 13.03 -5.19 6.62
N LEU A 280 13.19 -5.82 5.45
CA LEU A 280 14.25 -5.53 4.48
C LEU A 280 13.63 -5.00 3.20
N ALA A 281 13.91 -3.74 2.85
CA ALA A 281 13.30 -3.07 1.71
C ALA A 281 14.32 -2.66 0.65
N SER A 282 13.85 -2.33 -0.56
CA SER A 282 14.67 -1.64 -1.56
C SER A 282 15.07 -0.25 -1.09
N HIS A 283 16.32 0.16 -1.34
CA HIS A 283 16.79 1.52 -1.05
C HIS A 283 16.33 2.51 -2.15
N VAL A 284 15.01 2.68 -2.23
CA VAL A 284 14.31 3.60 -3.15
C VAL A 284 13.18 4.28 -2.40
N LEU A 285 12.70 5.44 -2.87
CA LEU A 285 11.52 6.07 -2.32
C LEU A 285 10.30 5.11 -2.47
N PRO A 286 9.45 5.03 -1.45
CA PRO A 286 9.45 5.72 -0.15
C PRO A 286 10.32 5.06 0.93
N TYR A 287 10.76 3.82 0.72
CA TYR A 287 11.43 3.03 1.76
C TYR A 287 12.75 3.63 2.24
N SER A 288 13.51 4.30 1.37
CA SER A 288 14.79 4.92 1.74
C SER A 288 14.67 6.02 2.79
N THR A 289 13.47 6.53 3.05
CA THR A 289 13.22 7.58 4.05
C THR A 289 12.67 7.06 5.37
N GLU A 290 12.03 5.89 5.38
CA GLU A 290 11.35 5.39 6.60
C GLU A 290 11.88 4.03 7.09
N VAL A 291 12.48 3.21 6.22
CA VAL A 291 12.88 1.85 6.58
C VAL A 291 14.36 1.80 6.93
N PRO A 292 14.72 1.39 8.15
CA PRO A 292 16.13 1.33 8.59
C PRO A 292 16.97 0.33 7.78
N ASN A 293 16.39 -0.82 7.44
CA ASN A 293 17.11 -1.88 6.74
C ASN A 293 16.77 -1.87 5.26
N THR A 294 17.63 -1.25 4.45
CA THR A 294 17.44 -1.16 3.01
C THR A 294 18.61 -1.74 2.23
N ALA A 295 18.32 -2.23 1.01
CA ALA A 295 19.31 -2.74 0.05
C ALA A 295 19.14 -2.05 -1.31
N LYS A 296 20.25 -1.68 -1.96
CA LYS A 296 20.22 -1.23 -3.37
C LYS A 296 19.67 -2.34 -4.26
N ASN A 297 19.00 -2.00 -5.34
CA ASN A 297 18.36 -2.94 -6.27
C ASN A 297 19.40 -3.72 -7.12
N ASN A 298 20.30 -4.43 -6.44
CA ASN A 298 21.23 -5.38 -7.03
C ASN A 298 21.39 -6.60 -6.10
N ARG A 299 21.79 -7.72 -6.72
CA ARG A 299 21.95 -9.02 -6.04
C ARG A 299 22.86 -8.96 -4.82
N GLU A 300 24.02 -8.32 -4.92
CA GLU A 300 25.03 -8.30 -3.87
C GLU A 300 24.57 -7.52 -2.63
N SER A 301 23.87 -6.39 -2.83
CA SER A 301 23.35 -5.60 -1.72
C SER A 301 22.23 -6.34 -0.98
N TRP A 302 21.28 -6.95 -1.72
CA TRP A 302 20.22 -7.76 -1.13
C TRP A 302 20.75 -8.96 -0.37
N LYS A 303 21.71 -9.68 -0.97
CA LYS A 303 22.37 -10.83 -0.34
C LYS A 303 23.04 -10.44 0.97
N ARG A 304 23.93 -9.43 0.95
CA ARG A 304 24.63 -8.95 2.14
C ARG A 304 23.66 -8.54 3.25
N LYS A 305 22.66 -7.73 2.92
CA LYS A 305 21.66 -7.26 3.91
C LYS A 305 20.80 -8.39 4.47
N LEU A 306 20.43 -9.36 3.66
CA LEU A 306 19.69 -10.53 4.13
C LEU A 306 20.56 -11.40 5.05
N GLU A 307 21.81 -11.65 4.71
CA GLU A 307 22.77 -12.38 5.56
C GLU A 307 23.01 -11.64 6.90
N GLU A 308 23.15 -10.31 6.89
CA GLU A 308 23.25 -9.49 8.10
C GLU A 308 22.02 -9.68 9.02
N LEU A 309 20.80 -9.59 8.46
CA LEU A 309 19.57 -9.74 9.24
C LEU A 309 19.33 -11.17 9.74
N LEU A 310 19.80 -12.20 9.04
CA LEU A 310 19.73 -13.57 9.51
C LEU A 310 20.59 -13.82 10.75
N GLN A 311 21.65 -13.02 10.95
CA GLN A 311 22.56 -13.09 12.10
C GLN A 311 22.23 -12.09 13.21
N ALA A 312 21.41 -11.08 12.94
CA ALA A 312 21.09 -10.01 13.89
C ALA A 312 20.13 -10.44 15.01
N ASP A 313 20.09 -9.66 16.08
CA ASP A 313 19.01 -9.74 17.07
C ASP A 313 17.71 -9.18 16.49
N ARG A 314 17.00 -10.03 15.75
CA ARG A 314 15.71 -9.66 15.13
C ARG A 314 14.65 -9.29 16.15
N THR A 315 14.75 -9.73 17.40
CA THR A 315 13.78 -9.35 18.44
C THR A 315 13.93 -7.90 18.84
N ALA A 316 15.16 -7.42 19.02
CA ALA A 316 15.43 -6.01 19.29
C ALA A 316 14.99 -5.14 18.11
N LEU A 317 15.41 -5.48 16.88
CA LEU A 317 15.03 -4.73 15.66
C LEU A 317 13.50 -4.66 15.45
N CYS A 318 12.76 -5.75 15.68
CA CYS A 318 11.30 -5.74 15.58
C CYS A 318 10.67 -4.81 16.62
N ARG A 319 11.19 -4.79 17.85
CA ARG A 319 10.69 -3.91 18.91
C ARG A 319 10.86 -2.45 18.54
N GLU A 320 12.01 -2.08 18.01
CA GLU A 320 12.31 -0.72 17.54
C GLU A 320 11.38 -0.29 16.40
N GLN A 321 11.25 -1.12 15.37
CA GLN A 321 10.36 -0.84 14.24
C GLN A 321 8.90 -0.70 14.69
N ARG A 322 8.42 -1.61 15.54
CA ARG A 322 7.06 -1.55 16.08
C ARG A 322 6.84 -0.30 16.91
N SER A 323 7.79 0.08 17.75
CA SER A 323 7.73 1.31 18.55
C SER A 323 7.62 2.54 17.65
N TRP A 324 8.44 2.61 16.60
CA TRP A 324 8.38 3.71 15.63
C TRP A 324 7.03 3.79 14.93
N VAL A 325 6.51 2.66 14.41
CA VAL A 325 5.20 2.61 13.74
C VAL A 325 4.08 3.03 14.68
N MET A 326 4.06 2.55 15.91
CA MET A 326 3.05 2.91 16.91
C MET A 326 3.12 4.38 17.33
N THR A 327 4.29 5.00 17.23
CA THR A 327 4.46 6.42 17.52
C THR A 327 4.00 7.31 16.37
N HIS A 328 4.34 6.94 15.11
CA HIS A 328 4.20 7.85 13.96
C HIS A 328 3.10 7.45 12.99
N ARG A 329 2.67 6.18 13.00
CA ARG A 329 1.70 5.61 12.03
C ARG A 329 0.49 4.96 12.70
N ASN A 330 0.16 5.37 13.91
CA ASN A 330 -1.04 4.94 14.64
C ASN A 330 -2.21 5.84 14.30
N ILE A 331 -3.32 5.25 13.84
CA ILE A 331 -4.52 6.00 13.44
C ILE A 331 -5.15 6.77 14.61
N GLU A 332 -5.10 6.26 15.83
CA GLU A 332 -5.62 6.95 17.02
C GLU A 332 -5.00 8.34 17.21
N LYS A 333 -3.72 8.47 16.87
CA LYS A 333 -2.99 9.73 16.95
C LYS A 333 -3.18 10.62 15.71
N ASN A 334 -3.41 9.99 14.55
CA ASN A 334 -3.39 10.68 13.27
C ASN A 334 -4.78 11.04 12.75
N VAL A 335 -5.86 10.51 13.34
CA VAL A 335 -7.23 10.73 12.85
C VAL A 335 -7.67 12.19 12.90
N GLU A 336 -7.13 12.97 13.83
CA GLU A 336 -7.45 14.40 13.98
C GLU A 336 -7.09 15.22 12.73
N LEU A 337 -6.05 14.83 12.02
CA LEU A 337 -5.67 15.47 10.76
C LEU A 337 -6.79 15.38 9.69
N TRP A 338 -7.50 14.25 9.68
CA TRP A 338 -8.66 14.07 8.80
C TRP A 338 -9.80 15.01 9.16
N GLU A 339 -10.08 15.19 10.46
CA GLU A 339 -11.11 16.11 10.94
C GLU A 339 -10.83 17.55 10.53
N GLN A 340 -9.59 18.02 10.69
CA GLN A 340 -9.17 19.37 10.32
C GLN A 340 -9.42 19.66 8.84
N VAL A 341 -8.98 18.77 7.93
CA VAL A 341 -9.19 18.96 6.49
C VAL A 341 -10.66 18.85 6.11
N PHE A 342 -11.40 17.94 6.74
CA PHE A 342 -12.83 17.79 6.48
C PHE A 342 -13.63 19.00 6.95
N ALA A 343 -13.26 19.63 8.08
CA ALA A 343 -13.85 20.86 8.56
C ALA A 343 -13.52 22.09 7.70
N GLY A 344 -12.53 22.01 6.84
CA GLY A 344 -12.08 23.13 6.02
C GLY A 344 -10.97 23.96 6.66
N ASP A 345 -10.49 23.54 7.82
CA ASP A 345 -9.33 24.15 8.43
C ASP A 345 -8.10 23.84 7.56
N GLN A 346 -7.60 24.87 6.90
CA GLN A 346 -6.29 24.79 6.24
C GLN A 346 -5.24 24.86 7.36
N GLY A 347 -5.18 23.74 8.10
CA GLY A 347 -4.37 23.62 9.30
C GLY A 347 -2.90 23.89 9.00
N SER A 348 -2.23 24.47 9.97
CA SER A 348 -0.79 24.51 10.11
C SER A 348 -0.13 23.25 9.57
N ALA A 349 1.01 23.41 8.89
CA ALA A 349 1.82 22.29 8.42
C ALA A 349 1.84 21.13 9.43
N LEU A 350 1.74 19.89 8.93
CA LEU A 350 1.87 18.67 9.74
C LEU A 350 2.95 18.89 10.80
N PRO A 351 2.72 18.48 12.05
CA PRO A 351 3.79 18.47 13.05
C PRO A 351 5.01 17.78 12.46
N MET A 352 6.18 18.44 12.52
CA MET A 352 7.44 17.90 11.97
C MET A 352 7.72 16.46 12.45
N GLU A 353 7.20 16.07 13.60
CA GLU A 353 7.29 14.72 14.15
C GLU A 353 6.64 13.62 13.28
N LEU A 354 5.63 13.94 12.49
CA LEU A 354 4.99 13.00 11.55
C LEU A 354 5.78 12.81 10.24
N VAL A 355 6.68 13.73 9.95
CA VAL A 355 7.54 13.74 8.75
C VAL A 355 8.94 13.22 9.07
N SER A 356 9.32 13.13 10.37
CA SER A 356 10.64 12.68 10.79
C SER A 356 10.92 11.24 10.35
N SER A 357 12.09 11.06 9.72
CA SER A 357 12.59 9.77 9.26
C SER A 357 13.37 9.06 10.37
N PRO A 358 13.20 7.75 10.57
CA PRO A 358 14.06 6.98 11.47
C PRO A 358 15.49 6.83 10.93
N VAL A 359 15.76 7.26 9.71
CA VAL A 359 17.06 7.10 9.02
C VAL A 359 18.09 8.11 9.51
N GLU A 360 17.71 9.20 10.19
CA GLU A 360 18.66 10.20 10.74
C GLU A 360 19.29 9.78 12.08
N ALA A 361 18.86 8.65 12.66
CA ALA A 361 19.31 8.20 13.99
C ALA A 361 20.40 7.11 13.95
N TYR A 362 20.97 6.77 12.75
CA TYR A 362 22.01 5.72 12.63
C TYR A 362 23.20 6.14 11.77
#